data_d01ec81bd135530e51d1d533a64ccc58
#
_entry.id   d01ec81bd135530e51d1d533a64ccc58
#
_cell.length_a   1.000
_cell.length_b   1.000
_cell.length_c   1.000
_cell.angle_alpha   90.00
_cell.angle_beta   90.00
_cell.angle_gamma   90.00
#
_symmetry.space_group_name_H-M   'P 1'
#
loop_
_entity.id
_entity.type
_entity.pdbx_description
1 polymer ?
#
loop_
_entity_poly.entity_id
_entity_poly.type
_entity_poly.pdbx_seq_one_letter_code
_entity_poly.pdbx_strand_id
1 'polypeptide(L)'
;VRGQIPWSKAPIETIYGNLQGLKSSQLKQLQKLYHQRLPANFITTAEFAQRVAAISTEIGQPVSAYINRRGQLIRVGVGTPRQTQIPPLELPRYGAGRLSGIRCIATQLKPAAPDESALTAMAIQRLDALVLLTLTGAGFERRGGGATGYVKETYLAHLVTQEEGEKGRGGDGEKENLPGEHSALSTFVSPPMSLDVLANQDFLDLVEGLEAEFEREFVAQQVDADHDRVLLVGVITGDSTPQRFQDGLAELARLVDTAGGQVLQTVQQKRPRPHPQTVVGEGKVQEIALAAQTVGANLIVFDRELSPAQVRNLEIQIGIRVVDRTEVILDIFAQRAGTGAGKLQVELAQLEYMLPRLTGRGQAMSRLGGGIGTRGPGETKLETERRSIQRRIARLQQEVNQLQAHRSRLRNRRQHEDVPSVAIVGYTNAGKSTLLNVLTNAAVYTADQLFATLDPTTRRLVIPDAVTSEPRSIVITDTVGFIHELPPALVDAFRATLEEVTEADALLHLVDLSHPAWHSQIRSVMAILAEMPVTPGPALVAFNKIDRVDGDTLALAHEEFPQAVFISAANALGLETLRQRLAQLIHYAVAPE
;
A
#
# COMPACT_ATOMS: atom_id res chain seq x y z
N VAL A 1 -42.39 18.47 0.65
CA VAL A 1 -41.72 19.71 1.09
C VAL A 1 -40.23 19.52 0.81
N ARG A 2 -39.75 20.09 -0.32
CA ARG A 2 -38.36 20.07 -0.72
C ARG A 2 -37.61 21.16 0.07
N GLY A 3 -36.79 20.77 1.04
CA GLY A 3 -35.86 21.65 1.71
C GLY A 3 -34.70 22.00 0.79
N GLN A 4 -34.65 23.24 0.31
CA GLN A 4 -33.48 23.82 -0.34
C GLN A 4 -32.37 23.98 0.70
N ILE A 5 -31.24 23.29 0.48
CA ILE A 5 -30.00 23.52 1.22
C ILE A 5 -29.37 24.79 0.65
N PRO A 6 -29.13 25.84 1.46
CA PRO A 6 -28.54 27.09 0.95
C PRO A 6 -27.03 26.90 0.73
N TRP A 7 -26.64 26.82 -0.54
CA TRP A 7 -25.25 26.93 -0.99
C TRP A 7 -24.85 28.41 -1.05
N SER A 8 -24.60 29.06 0.07
CA SER A 8 -23.99 30.41 0.09
C SER A 8 -22.95 30.53 1.20
N LYS A 9 -21.73 30.02 0.93
CA LYS A 9 -20.51 30.66 1.44
C LYS A 9 -19.68 31.01 0.21
N ALA A 10 -19.34 32.31 0.08
CA ALA A 10 -18.43 32.79 -0.95
C ALA A 10 -17.15 31.93 -0.91
N PRO A 11 -16.62 31.50 -2.07
CA PRO A 11 -15.37 30.76 -2.11
C PRO A 11 -14.31 31.59 -1.40
N ILE A 12 -13.56 30.95 -0.49
CA ILE A 12 -12.41 31.58 0.16
C ILE A 12 -11.44 31.90 -0.98
N GLU A 13 -11.24 33.15 -1.33
CA GLU A 13 -10.36 33.64 -2.40
C GLU A 13 -8.88 33.46 -2.02
N THR A 14 -8.50 32.24 -1.67
CA THR A 14 -7.15 31.89 -1.25
C THR A 14 -6.27 31.70 -2.47
N ILE A 15 -5.14 32.42 -2.52
CA ILE A 15 -4.10 32.21 -3.53
C ILE A 15 -3.12 31.18 -3.00
N TYR A 16 -2.78 30.21 -3.85
CA TYR A 16 -1.89 29.08 -3.53
C TYR A 16 -0.50 29.25 -4.15
N GLY A 17 0.47 28.44 -3.74
CA GLY A 17 1.82 28.40 -4.31
C GLY A 17 2.77 29.42 -3.69
N ASN A 18 3.72 29.94 -4.48
CA ASN A 18 4.77 30.82 -4.00
C ASN A 18 4.32 32.29 -3.95
N LEU A 19 3.98 32.77 -2.77
CA LEU A 19 3.51 34.15 -2.54
C LEU A 19 4.61 35.08 -2.04
N GLN A 20 5.84 34.62 -1.89
CA GLN A 20 6.94 35.46 -1.40
C GLN A 20 7.28 36.56 -2.40
N GLY A 21 7.42 37.78 -1.90
CA GLY A 21 7.78 38.95 -2.70
C GLY A 21 6.61 39.61 -3.47
N LEU A 22 5.38 39.08 -3.38
CA LEU A 22 4.22 39.66 -4.04
C LEU A 22 3.73 40.92 -3.30
N LYS A 23 3.41 41.95 -4.07
CA LYS A 23 2.78 43.18 -3.55
C LYS A 23 1.29 42.96 -3.28
N SER A 24 0.72 43.67 -2.31
CA SER A 24 -0.71 43.59 -1.99
C SER A 24 -1.63 43.90 -3.19
N SER A 25 -1.19 44.74 -4.13
CA SER A 25 -1.90 45.02 -5.39
C SER A 25 -1.96 43.78 -6.29
N GLN A 26 -0.87 43.03 -6.40
CA GLN A 26 -0.76 41.82 -7.22
C GLN A 26 -1.63 40.69 -6.64
N LEU A 27 -1.63 40.50 -5.32
CA LEU A 27 -2.54 39.59 -4.64
C LEU A 27 -4.01 39.91 -4.91
N LYS A 28 -4.39 41.21 -4.85
CA LYS A 28 -5.75 41.61 -5.20
C LYS A 28 -6.11 41.36 -6.66
N GLN A 29 -5.15 41.47 -7.58
CA GLN A 29 -5.39 41.12 -9.00
C GLN A 29 -5.64 39.62 -9.19
N LEU A 30 -4.86 38.75 -8.50
CA LEU A 30 -5.09 37.33 -8.51
C LEU A 30 -6.45 36.96 -7.88
N GLN A 31 -6.81 37.57 -6.77
CA GLN A 31 -8.12 37.38 -6.13
C GLN A 31 -9.29 37.75 -7.04
N LYS A 32 -9.16 38.87 -7.82
CA LYS A 32 -10.17 39.25 -8.80
C LYS A 32 -10.43 38.21 -9.90
N LEU A 33 -9.51 37.27 -10.15
CA LEU A 33 -9.76 36.20 -11.09
C LEU A 33 -10.91 35.30 -10.62
N TYR A 34 -11.10 35.07 -9.31
CA TYR A 34 -12.20 34.24 -8.79
C TYR A 34 -13.60 34.77 -9.16
N HIS A 35 -13.73 36.08 -9.44
CA HIS A 35 -15.01 36.67 -9.88
C HIS A 35 -15.28 36.50 -11.37
N GLN A 36 -14.30 35.97 -12.13
CA GLN A 36 -14.50 35.72 -13.54
C GLN A 36 -15.17 34.37 -13.76
N ARG A 37 -16.00 34.30 -14.77
CA ARG A 37 -16.67 33.07 -15.20
C ARG A 37 -16.47 32.93 -16.69
N LEU A 38 -15.96 31.76 -17.08
CA LEU A 38 -15.82 31.38 -18.49
C LEU A 38 -17.11 30.68 -18.96
N PRO A 39 -17.50 30.81 -20.22
CA PRO A 39 -18.54 29.97 -20.79
C PRO A 39 -18.13 28.48 -20.70
N ALA A 40 -19.09 27.61 -20.46
CA ALA A 40 -18.82 26.19 -20.20
C ALA A 40 -18.21 25.45 -21.41
N ASN A 41 -18.62 25.81 -22.60
CA ASN A 41 -18.21 25.22 -23.88
C ASN A 41 -16.85 25.70 -24.41
N PHE A 42 -16.21 26.70 -23.79
CA PHE A 42 -14.90 27.18 -24.22
C PHE A 42 -13.79 26.64 -23.33
N ILE A 43 -12.68 26.20 -23.92
CA ILE A 43 -11.47 25.83 -23.16
C ILE A 43 -10.95 27.02 -22.38
N THR A 44 -10.81 28.16 -23.05
CA THR A 44 -10.49 29.50 -22.50
C THR A 44 -11.09 30.57 -23.37
N THR A 45 -11.14 31.84 -22.87
CA THR A 45 -11.45 32.99 -23.70
C THR A 45 -10.19 33.82 -23.92
N ALA A 46 -10.10 34.52 -25.06
CA ALA A 46 -8.96 35.39 -25.34
C ALA A 46 -8.76 36.45 -24.24
N GLU A 47 -9.86 36.98 -23.71
CA GLU A 47 -9.81 37.98 -22.62
C GLU A 47 -9.23 37.41 -21.33
N PHE A 48 -9.67 36.20 -20.93
CA PHE A 48 -9.17 35.53 -19.73
C PHE A 48 -7.69 35.16 -19.87
N ALA A 49 -7.30 34.56 -21.00
CA ALA A 49 -5.92 34.15 -21.27
C ALA A 49 -4.97 35.36 -21.24
N GLN A 50 -5.34 36.47 -21.89
CA GLN A 50 -4.56 37.71 -21.86
C GLN A 50 -4.47 38.32 -20.47
N ARG A 51 -5.52 38.23 -19.67
CA ARG A 51 -5.52 38.73 -18.29
C ARG A 51 -4.60 37.96 -17.40
N VAL A 52 -4.62 36.62 -17.48
CA VAL A 52 -3.71 35.76 -16.74
C VAL A 52 -2.26 35.97 -17.19
N ALA A 53 -2.04 36.14 -18.49
CA ALA A 53 -0.73 36.47 -19.08
C ALA A 53 -0.18 37.79 -18.55
N ALA A 54 -1.01 38.84 -18.49
CA ALA A 54 -0.62 40.16 -17.97
C ALA A 54 -0.22 40.07 -16.48
N ILE A 55 -1.02 39.39 -15.66
CA ILE A 55 -0.72 39.17 -14.23
C ILE A 55 0.59 38.41 -14.06
N SER A 56 0.78 37.32 -14.81
CA SER A 56 1.99 36.48 -14.75
C SER A 56 3.24 37.29 -15.15
N THR A 57 3.15 38.13 -16.17
CA THR A 57 4.23 39.02 -16.61
C THR A 57 4.57 40.07 -15.54
N GLU A 58 3.55 40.70 -14.92
CA GLU A 58 3.73 41.69 -13.85
C GLU A 58 4.38 41.06 -12.59
N ILE A 59 4.02 39.82 -12.26
CA ILE A 59 4.56 39.09 -11.11
C ILE A 59 5.95 38.52 -11.41
N GLY A 60 6.26 38.23 -12.67
CA GLY A 60 7.48 37.54 -13.08
C GLY A 60 7.52 36.04 -12.69
N GLN A 61 6.37 35.45 -12.42
CA GLN A 61 6.21 34.04 -12.06
C GLN A 61 5.04 33.41 -12.84
N PRO A 62 5.06 32.08 -13.08
CA PRO A 62 3.92 31.38 -13.66
C PRO A 62 2.67 31.56 -12.79
N VAL A 63 1.51 31.56 -13.41
CA VAL A 63 0.20 31.57 -12.75
C VAL A 63 -0.63 30.42 -13.29
N SER A 64 -1.28 29.68 -12.40
CA SER A 64 -2.17 28.57 -12.76
C SER A 64 -3.59 28.85 -12.24
N ALA A 65 -4.57 28.68 -13.11
CA ALA A 65 -5.99 28.86 -12.82
C ALA A 65 -6.74 27.54 -13.09
N TYR A 66 -7.42 27.01 -12.08
CA TYR A 66 -8.22 25.79 -12.16
C TYR A 66 -9.69 26.14 -12.24
N ILE A 67 -10.37 25.60 -13.24
CA ILE A 67 -11.73 25.99 -13.63
C ILE A 67 -12.57 24.72 -13.79
N ASN A 68 -13.75 24.70 -13.17
CA ASN A 68 -14.68 23.59 -13.30
C ASN A 68 -15.43 23.63 -14.65
N ARG A 69 -16.16 22.58 -14.99
CA ARG A 69 -16.95 22.50 -16.24
C ARG A 69 -18.06 23.54 -16.35
N ARG A 70 -18.45 24.15 -15.22
CA ARG A 70 -19.42 25.26 -15.21
C ARG A 70 -18.77 26.62 -15.48
N GLY A 71 -17.47 26.65 -15.73
CA GLY A 71 -16.71 27.88 -15.99
C GLY A 71 -16.34 28.68 -14.75
N GLN A 72 -16.50 28.14 -13.54
CA GLN A 72 -16.15 28.83 -12.30
C GLN A 72 -14.70 28.52 -11.92
N LEU A 73 -13.95 29.56 -11.55
CA LEU A 73 -12.62 29.38 -10.99
C LEU A 73 -12.74 28.80 -9.58
N ILE A 74 -12.07 27.69 -9.35
CA ILE A 74 -12.06 26.97 -8.07
C ILE A 74 -10.73 27.14 -7.32
N ARG A 75 -9.64 27.40 -8.06
CA ARG A 75 -8.31 27.59 -7.48
C ARG A 75 -7.46 28.48 -8.38
N VAL A 76 -6.74 29.42 -7.77
CA VAL A 76 -5.73 30.27 -8.42
C VAL A 76 -4.42 30.11 -7.65
N GLY A 77 -3.31 29.89 -8.35
CA GLY A 77 -2.01 29.72 -7.74
C GLY A 77 -0.89 30.44 -8.50
N VAL A 78 0.16 30.81 -7.77
CA VAL A 78 1.41 31.35 -8.31
C VAL A 78 2.45 30.25 -8.31
N GLY A 79 2.87 29.83 -9.50
CA GLY A 79 3.75 28.70 -9.74
C GLY A 79 3.26 27.82 -10.90
N THR A 80 4.04 26.80 -11.21
CA THR A 80 3.72 25.81 -12.24
C THR A 80 2.52 24.94 -11.81
N PRO A 81 1.86 24.21 -12.74
CA PRO A 81 0.80 23.25 -12.39
C PRO A 81 1.18 22.27 -11.30
N ARG A 82 2.45 21.87 -11.24
CA ARG A 82 2.98 21.02 -10.19
C ARG A 82 2.97 21.67 -8.80
N GLN A 83 3.36 22.95 -8.71
CA GLN A 83 3.44 23.68 -7.44
C GLN A 83 2.09 24.11 -6.90
N THR A 84 1.08 24.21 -7.76
CA THR A 84 -0.26 24.73 -7.45
C THR A 84 -1.34 23.66 -7.52
N GLN A 85 -0.99 22.40 -7.77
CA GLN A 85 -1.92 21.30 -7.96
C GLN A 85 -2.95 21.17 -6.83
N ILE A 86 -4.14 20.72 -7.20
CA ILE A 86 -5.20 20.38 -6.26
C ILE A 86 -4.90 18.96 -5.74
N PRO A 87 -4.83 18.75 -4.42
CA PRO A 87 -4.71 17.40 -3.88
C PRO A 87 -5.83 16.50 -4.42
N PRO A 88 -5.54 15.25 -4.81
CA PRO A 88 -6.53 14.35 -5.42
C PRO A 88 -7.83 14.21 -4.61
N LEU A 89 -7.74 14.16 -3.28
CA LEU A 89 -8.91 14.07 -2.38
C LEU A 89 -9.77 15.35 -2.32
N GLU A 90 -9.26 16.48 -2.80
CA GLU A 90 -9.99 17.76 -2.87
C GLU A 90 -10.64 17.97 -4.26
N LEU A 91 -10.41 17.07 -5.22
CA LEU A 91 -11.00 17.14 -6.55
C LEU A 91 -12.51 16.85 -6.50
N PRO A 92 -13.33 17.56 -7.30
CA PRO A 92 -14.78 17.39 -7.32
C PRO A 92 -15.24 16.00 -7.73
N ARG A 93 -14.46 15.34 -8.61
CA ARG A 93 -14.65 13.98 -9.05
C ARG A 93 -13.32 13.26 -8.89
N TYR A 94 -13.32 12.20 -8.13
CA TYR A 94 -12.15 11.36 -7.92
C TYR A 94 -12.49 9.90 -8.20
N GLY A 95 -11.64 9.21 -8.95
CA GLY A 95 -11.80 7.79 -9.27
C GLY A 95 -11.05 7.38 -10.54
N ALA A 96 -10.66 6.12 -10.63
CA ALA A 96 -9.81 5.60 -11.69
C ALA A 96 -10.41 5.72 -13.11
N GLY A 97 -11.72 5.64 -13.25
CA GLY A 97 -12.42 5.66 -14.55
C GLY A 97 -13.00 7.01 -14.95
N ARG A 98 -12.62 8.15 -14.33
CA ARG A 98 -13.26 9.45 -14.60
C ARG A 98 -12.25 10.59 -14.61
N LEU A 99 -12.51 11.59 -15.45
CA LEU A 99 -11.85 12.89 -15.40
C LEU A 99 -12.33 13.70 -14.18
N SER A 100 -11.47 14.60 -13.67
CA SER A 100 -11.76 15.37 -12.44
C SER A 100 -12.85 16.43 -12.58
N GLY A 101 -13.25 16.76 -13.78
CA GLY A 101 -14.20 17.85 -14.06
C GLY A 101 -13.55 19.22 -13.98
N ILE A 102 -12.22 19.30 -14.11
CA ILE A 102 -11.44 20.54 -13.98
C ILE A 102 -10.49 20.66 -15.18
N ARG A 103 -10.43 21.86 -15.77
CA ARG A 103 -9.35 22.27 -16.66
C ARG A 103 -8.41 23.24 -15.98
N CYS A 104 -7.11 23.14 -16.29
CA CYS A 104 -6.08 24.04 -15.80
C CYS A 104 -5.59 24.96 -16.93
N ILE A 105 -5.58 26.25 -16.69
CA ILE A 105 -4.95 27.24 -17.57
C ILE A 105 -3.72 27.78 -16.85
N ALA A 106 -2.54 27.48 -17.36
CA ALA A 106 -1.27 27.88 -16.76
C ALA A 106 -0.45 28.74 -17.72
N THR A 107 0.33 29.67 -17.17
CA THR A 107 1.28 30.46 -17.94
C THR A 107 2.70 29.96 -17.81
N GLN A 108 3.48 30.12 -18.86
CA GLN A 108 4.91 29.80 -18.89
C GLN A 108 5.69 30.97 -19.44
N LEU A 109 6.69 31.45 -18.68
CA LEU A 109 7.49 32.62 -19.05
C LEU A 109 8.45 32.37 -20.22
N LYS A 110 8.85 31.09 -20.41
CA LYS A 110 9.71 30.68 -21.54
C LYS A 110 8.88 30.00 -22.62
N PRO A 111 9.09 30.28 -23.90
CA PRO A 111 8.38 29.61 -25.00
C PRO A 111 8.91 28.18 -25.14
N ALA A 112 8.18 27.22 -24.61
CA ALA A 112 8.45 25.79 -24.71
C ALA A 112 7.13 25.00 -24.58
N ALA A 113 7.09 23.79 -25.09
CA ALA A 113 6.01 22.84 -24.83
C ALA A 113 5.88 22.51 -23.35
N PRO A 114 4.72 21.98 -22.88
CA PRO A 114 4.57 21.48 -21.51
C PRO A 114 5.69 20.50 -21.16
N ASP A 115 6.33 20.71 -20.02
CA ASP A 115 7.35 19.80 -19.51
C ASP A 115 6.70 18.55 -18.86
N GLU A 116 7.49 17.51 -18.68
CA GLU A 116 7.05 16.25 -18.05
C GLU A 116 6.42 16.49 -16.68
N SER A 117 6.88 17.49 -15.93
CA SER A 117 6.37 17.85 -14.61
C SER A 117 4.94 18.40 -14.68
N ALA A 118 4.63 19.22 -15.69
CA ALA A 118 3.28 19.75 -15.91
C ALA A 118 2.31 18.64 -16.40
N LEU A 119 2.78 17.75 -17.27
CA LEU A 119 2.00 16.61 -17.77
C LEU A 119 1.73 15.61 -16.65
N THR A 120 2.71 15.32 -15.81
CA THR A 120 2.55 14.48 -14.61
C THR A 120 1.52 15.09 -13.65
N ALA A 121 1.58 16.41 -13.40
CA ALA A 121 0.61 17.08 -12.56
C ALA A 121 -0.82 17.03 -13.14
N MET A 122 -0.97 17.12 -14.47
CA MET A 122 -2.23 16.92 -15.18
C MET A 122 -2.75 15.50 -14.99
N ALA A 123 -1.90 14.49 -15.17
CA ALA A 123 -2.27 13.08 -15.06
C ALA A 123 -2.69 12.71 -13.64
N ILE A 124 -1.93 13.11 -12.61
CA ILE A 124 -2.25 12.86 -11.20
C ILE A 124 -3.62 13.45 -10.83
N GLN A 125 -3.92 14.66 -11.30
CA GLN A 125 -5.19 15.33 -11.05
C GLN A 125 -6.31 14.88 -11.99
N ARG A 126 -6.01 14.05 -13.00
CA ARG A 126 -6.94 13.67 -14.08
C ARG A 126 -7.70 14.86 -14.65
N LEU A 127 -6.96 15.93 -14.96
CA LEU A 127 -7.57 17.15 -15.49
C LEU A 127 -8.25 16.86 -16.82
N ASP A 128 -9.40 17.47 -17.05
CA ASP A 128 -10.11 17.43 -18.33
C ASP A 128 -9.23 17.97 -19.47
N ALA A 129 -8.44 19.02 -19.16
CA ALA A 129 -7.44 19.59 -20.06
C ALA A 129 -6.41 20.43 -19.29
N LEU A 130 -5.20 20.50 -19.82
CA LEU A 130 -4.17 21.45 -19.42
C LEU A 130 -3.88 22.39 -20.59
N VAL A 131 -4.11 23.66 -20.40
CA VAL A 131 -3.73 24.71 -21.35
C VAL A 131 -2.47 25.41 -20.86
N LEU A 132 -1.44 25.45 -21.68
CA LEU A 132 -0.22 26.18 -21.39
C LEU A 132 -0.13 27.41 -22.31
N LEU A 133 -0.08 28.59 -21.68
CA LEU A 133 0.06 29.87 -22.37
C LEU A 133 1.54 30.30 -22.30
N THR A 134 2.26 30.28 -23.41
CA THR A 134 3.63 30.82 -23.45
C THR A 134 3.60 32.32 -23.66
N LEU A 135 4.44 33.02 -22.89
CA LEU A 135 4.42 34.48 -22.85
C LEU A 135 5.59 35.07 -23.63
N THR A 136 5.36 36.21 -24.28
CA THR A 136 6.44 37.05 -24.81
C THR A 136 7.03 37.84 -23.65
N GLY A 137 8.34 37.73 -23.40
CA GLY A 137 9.02 38.47 -22.32
C GLY A 137 9.02 40.02 -22.44
N ALA A 138 8.46 40.57 -23.52
CA ALA A 138 8.33 41.99 -23.76
C ALA A 138 6.87 42.43 -23.57
N GLY A 139 6.52 42.87 -22.35
CA GLY A 139 5.26 43.54 -22.13
C GLY A 139 5.33 44.99 -22.62
N PHE A 140 4.24 45.52 -23.22
CA PHE A 140 4.12 46.97 -23.46
C PHE A 140 3.67 47.66 -22.16
N GLU A 141 4.36 48.73 -21.79
CA GLU A 141 3.87 49.62 -20.73
C GLU A 141 2.60 50.34 -21.21
N ARG A 142 1.49 50.13 -20.49
CA ARG A 142 0.28 50.93 -20.71
C ARG A 142 0.52 52.38 -20.24
N ARG A 143 0.01 53.38 -20.99
CA ARG A 143 -0.12 54.76 -20.47
C ARG A 143 -0.97 54.74 -19.19
N GLY A 144 -0.33 54.79 -18.04
CA GLY A 144 -0.97 54.68 -16.72
C GLY A 144 -0.39 53.59 -15.80
N GLY A 145 0.69 52.94 -16.20
CA GLY A 145 1.39 51.92 -15.43
C GLY A 145 0.79 50.53 -15.53
N GLY A 146 1.63 49.53 -15.67
CA GLY A 146 1.31 48.10 -15.75
C GLY A 146 1.83 47.46 -17.04
N ALA A 147 2.55 46.36 -16.92
CA ALA A 147 3.03 45.58 -18.05
C ALA A 147 1.87 44.75 -18.63
N THR A 148 1.73 44.73 -19.96
CA THR A 148 0.81 43.79 -20.65
C THR A 148 1.62 42.68 -21.25
N GLY A 149 1.52 41.47 -20.69
CA GLY A 149 2.06 40.24 -21.31
C GLY A 149 1.19 39.82 -22.49
N TYR A 150 1.83 39.35 -23.57
CA TYR A 150 1.14 38.75 -24.69
C TYR A 150 1.32 37.24 -24.67
N VAL A 151 0.23 36.54 -24.96
CA VAL A 151 0.30 35.11 -25.27
C VAL A 151 0.95 34.96 -26.65
N LYS A 152 2.06 34.22 -26.73
CA LYS A 152 2.78 33.98 -27.97
C LYS A 152 2.20 32.75 -28.69
N GLU A 153 2.16 31.64 -27.99
CA GLU A 153 1.70 30.34 -28.46
C GLU A 153 0.95 29.66 -27.34
N THR A 154 0.06 28.76 -27.68
CA THR A 154 -0.69 27.95 -26.73
C THR A 154 -0.53 26.48 -27.02
N TYR A 155 -0.52 25.66 -25.99
CA TYR A 155 -0.52 24.21 -26.07
C TYR A 155 -1.72 23.69 -25.31
N LEU A 156 -2.38 22.68 -25.89
CA LEU A 156 -3.44 21.91 -25.24
C LEU A 156 -2.91 20.50 -24.97
N ALA A 157 -3.03 20.05 -23.73
CA ALA A 157 -2.70 18.69 -23.35
C ALA A 157 -3.90 18.05 -22.64
N HIS A 158 -4.10 16.77 -22.87
CA HIS A 158 -5.10 15.94 -22.20
C HIS A 158 -4.62 14.49 -22.10
N LEU A 159 -5.30 13.70 -21.28
CA LEU A 159 -5.06 12.27 -21.20
C LEU A 159 -5.69 11.56 -22.39
N VAL A 160 -5.05 10.49 -22.88
CA VAL A 160 -5.56 9.61 -23.93
C VAL A 160 -5.32 8.17 -23.54
N THR A 161 -6.12 7.25 -24.08
CA THR A 161 -5.89 5.82 -23.96
C THR A 161 -4.81 5.36 -24.95
N GLN A 162 -4.13 4.24 -24.70
CA GLN A 162 -2.98 3.83 -25.53
C GLN A 162 -3.30 3.58 -27.00
N GLU A 163 -4.53 3.18 -27.34
CA GLU A 163 -4.90 2.89 -28.74
C GLU A 163 -4.83 4.10 -29.66
N GLU A 164 -5.04 5.32 -29.16
CA GLU A 164 -4.91 6.54 -29.97
C GLU A 164 -3.50 7.10 -30.05
N GLY A 165 -2.67 6.87 -29.02
CA GLY A 165 -1.28 7.33 -28.99
C GLY A 165 -0.41 6.71 -30.09
N GLU A 166 -0.74 5.53 -30.58
CA GLU A 166 -0.01 4.85 -31.68
C GLU A 166 -0.49 5.29 -33.09
N LYS A 167 -1.74 5.69 -33.25
CA LYS A 167 -2.26 6.17 -34.55
C LYS A 167 -1.69 7.51 -35.00
N GLY A 168 -1.13 8.28 -34.06
CA GLY A 168 -0.49 9.57 -34.37
C GLY A 168 0.98 9.53 -34.76
N ARG A 169 1.65 8.38 -34.62
CA ARG A 169 3.05 8.18 -35.04
C ARG A 169 3.11 7.14 -36.14
N GLY A 170 2.92 7.57 -37.40
CA GLY A 170 3.18 6.74 -38.55
C GLY A 170 4.65 6.31 -38.62
N GLY A 171 4.89 5.03 -38.43
CA GLY A 171 6.18 4.38 -38.58
C GLY A 171 6.00 2.87 -38.54
N ASP A 172 6.11 2.21 -39.74
CA ASP A 172 6.05 0.77 -39.90
C ASP A 172 7.08 0.04 -39.00
N GLY A 173 6.61 -0.81 -38.11
CA GLY A 173 7.43 -1.73 -37.33
C GLY A 173 6.55 -2.74 -36.60
N GLU A 174 6.46 -3.95 -37.18
CA GLU A 174 5.82 -5.11 -36.54
C GLU A 174 6.47 -5.38 -35.18
N LYS A 175 5.68 -5.31 -34.09
CA LYS A 175 6.04 -5.87 -32.79
C LYS A 175 5.00 -6.91 -32.40
N GLU A 176 5.50 -8.12 -32.14
CA GLU A 176 4.74 -9.21 -31.55
C GLU A 176 4.16 -8.79 -30.20
N ASN A 177 2.84 -8.80 -30.08
CA ASN A 177 2.12 -8.57 -28.81
C ASN A 177 2.29 -9.77 -27.90
N LEU A 178 2.97 -9.58 -26.76
CA LEU A 178 2.92 -10.49 -25.62
C LEU A 178 1.61 -10.25 -24.86
N PRO A 179 0.86 -11.29 -24.48
CA PRO A 179 -0.38 -11.14 -23.72
C PRO A 179 -0.05 -10.75 -22.27
N GLY A 180 -0.44 -9.53 -21.87
CA GLY A 180 -0.27 -9.05 -20.49
C GLY A 180 0.09 -7.57 -20.32
N GLU A 181 0.22 -6.78 -21.38
CA GLU A 181 0.44 -5.34 -21.27
C GLU A 181 -0.89 -4.63 -20.99
N HIS A 182 -1.06 -4.21 -19.74
CA HIS A 182 -2.19 -3.39 -19.30
C HIS A 182 -2.11 -2.00 -19.93
N SER A 183 -3.24 -1.52 -20.45
CA SER A 183 -3.47 -0.21 -21.06
C SER A 183 -2.92 0.92 -20.18
N ALA A 184 -1.83 1.55 -20.59
CA ALA A 184 -1.21 2.67 -19.90
C ALA A 184 -1.85 3.99 -20.37
N LEU A 185 -2.21 4.86 -19.41
CA LEU A 185 -2.61 6.24 -19.72
C LEU A 185 -1.44 6.97 -20.36
N SER A 186 -1.64 7.50 -21.56
CA SER A 186 -0.68 8.37 -22.22
C SER A 186 -1.18 9.83 -22.22
N THR A 187 -0.29 10.76 -22.53
CA THR A 187 -0.62 12.18 -22.61
C THR A 187 -0.49 12.66 -24.03
N PHE A 188 -1.56 13.23 -24.55
CA PHE A 188 -1.52 13.96 -25.81
C PHE A 188 -1.11 15.42 -25.56
N VAL A 189 -0.23 15.96 -26.40
CA VAL A 189 0.16 17.37 -26.42
C VAL A 189 0.00 17.88 -27.85
N SER A 190 -0.83 18.91 -28.03
CA SER A 190 -1.04 19.52 -29.33
C SER A 190 0.23 20.19 -29.86
N PRO A 191 0.37 20.34 -31.18
CA PRO A 191 1.31 21.33 -31.76
C PRO A 191 1.01 22.74 -31.21
N PRO A 192 2.00 23.66 -31.25
CA PRO A 192 1.77 25.05 -30.87
C PRO A 192 0.68 25.66 -31.74
N MET A 193 -0.30 26.32 -31.13
CA MET A 193 -1.41 26.95 -31.82
C MET A 193 -1.62 28.40 -31.36
N SER A 194 -2.32 29.20 -32.17
CA SER A 194 -2.70 30.56 -31.76
C SER A 194 -3.83 30.53 -30.72
N LEU A 195 -3.91 31.58 -29.93
CA LEU A 195 -4.96 31.70 -28.92
C LEU A 195 -6.38 31.66 -29.51
N ASP A 196 -6.56 32.22 -30.73
CA ASP A 196 -7.85 32.22 -31.40
C ASP A 196 -8.28 30.82 -31.84
N VAL A 197 -7.36 29.97 -32.28
CA VAL A 197 -7.63 28.58 -32.62
C VAL A 197 -8.04 27.78 -31.35
N LEU A 198 -7.32 27.98 -30.27
CA LEU A 198 -7.64 27.33 -28.99
C LEU A 198 -9.00 27.79 -28.43
N ALA A 199 -9.29 29.08 -28.50
CA ALA A 199 -10.53 29.65 -27.97
C ALA A 199 -11.78 29.19 -28.76
N ASN A 200 -11.63 28.78 -30.01
CA ASN A 200 -12.73 28.28 -30.84
C ASN A 200 -12.97 26.76 -30.74
N GLN A 201 -12.16 26.01 -29.99
CA GLN A 201 -12.39 24.60 -29.75
C GLN A 201 -13.53 24.38 -28.77
N ASP A 202 -14.45 23.45 -29.07
CA ASP A 202 -15.50 23.07 -28.15
C ASP A 202 -14.93 22.17 -27.04
N PHE A 203 -14.96 22.68 -25.82
CA PHE A 203 -14.44 21.97 -24.65
C PHE A 203 -15.35 20.82 -24.23
N LEU A 204 -16.66 20.96 -24.39
CA LEU A 204 -17.59 19.92 -23.96
C LEU A 204 -17.51 18.69 -24.87
N ASP A 205 -17.41 18.90 -26.18
CA ASP A 205 -17.22 17.80 -27.15
C ASP A 205 -15.90 17.04 -26.88
N LEU A 206 -14.81 17.76 -26.61
CA LEU A 206 -13.54 17.15 -26.22
C LEU A 206 -13.70 16.27 -24.98
N VAL A 207 -14.35 16.79 -23.94
CA VAL A 207 -14.51 16.09 -22.67
C VAL A 207 -15.46 14.89 -22.80
N GLU A 208 -16.55 15.02 -23.55
CA GLU A 208 -17.48 13.90 -23.80
C GLU A 208 -16.79 12.75 -24.55
N GLY A 209 -15.97 13.07 -25.55
CA GLY A 209 -15.15 12.09 -26.25
C GLY A 209 -14.19 11.34 -25.31
N LEU A 210 -13.43 12.08 -24.52
CA LEU A 210 -12.50 11.52 -23.56
C LEU A 210 -13.20 10.67 -22.47
N GLU A 211 -14.32 11.14 -21.91
CA GLU A 211 -15.08 10.37 -20.91
C GLU A 211 -15.65 9.07 -21.50
N ALA A 212 -16.12 9.09 -22.73
CA ALA A 212 -16.61 7.89 -23.40
C ALA A 212 -15.53 6.83 -23.63
N GLU A 213 -14.29 7.25 -23.93
CA GLU A 213 -13.13 6.37 -24.07
C GLU A 213 -12.71 5.79 -22.71
N PHE A 214 -12.57 6.63 -21.70
CA PHE A 214 -12.24 6.19 -20.33
C PHE A 214 -13.29 5.23 -19.77
N GLU A 215 -14.57 5.45 -20.06
CA GLU A 215 -15.65 4.59 -19.57
C GLU A 215 -15.61 3.21 -20.26
N ARG A 216 -15.32 3.14 -21.56
CA ARG A 216 -15.15 1.86 -22.29
C ARG A 216 -13.98 1.05 -21.75
N GLU A 217 -12.84 1.69 -21.53
CA GLU A 217 -11.65 1.05 -21.00
C GLU A 217 -11.84 0.59 -19.55
N PHE A 218 -12.48 1.42 -18.73
CA PHE A 218 -12.79 1.09 -17.34
C PHE A 218 -13.77 -0.09 -17.22
N VAL A 219 -14.78 -0.17 -18.07
CA VAL A 219 -15.71 -1.31 -18.13
C VAL A 219 -14.98 -2.58 -18.57
N ALA A 220 -14.06 -2.51 -19.52
CA ALA A 220 -13.23 -3.64 -19.94
C ALA A 220 -12.33 -4.14 -18.78
N GLN A 221 -11.79 -3.24 -17.97
CA GLN A 221 -10.99 -3.58 -16.78
C GLN A 221 -11.83 -4.04 -15.57
N GLN A 222 -13.10 -3.64 -15.46
CA GLN A 222 -13.99 -4.05 -14.35
C GLN A 222 -14.48 -5.50 -14.44
N VAL A 223 -14.38 -6.16 -15.58
CA VAL A 223 -14.75 -7.57 -15.73
C VAL A 223 -13.85 -8.50 -14.92
N ASP A 224 -12.65 -8.05 -14.50
CA ASP A 224 -11.71 -8.77 -13.62
C ASP A 224 -11.71 -8.26 -12.16
N ALA A 225 -12.75 -7.57 -11.70
CA ALA A 225 -12.73 -6.71 -10.49
C ALA A 225 -12.99 -7.42 -9.15
N ASP A 226 -12.69 -8.71 -9.02
CA ASP A 226 -12.79 -9.44 -7.74
C ASP A 226 -11.52 -9.33 -6.87
N HIS A 227 -10.45 -8.70 -7.37
CA HIS A 227 -9.17 -8.62 -6.66
C HIS A 227 -8.67 -7.18 -6.52
N ASP A 228 -8.02 -6.87 -5.38
CA ASP A 228 -7.30 -5.62 -5.21
C ASP A 228 -6.08 -5.58 -6.15
N ARG A 229 -5.99 -4.54 -6.98
CA ARG A 229 -4.89 -4.30 -7.92
C ARG A 229 -3.82 -3.47 -7.25
N VAL A 230 -2.67 -4.08 -7.01
CA VAL A 230 -1.66 -3.58 -6.08
C VAL A 230 -0.42 -3.06 -6.80
N LEU A 231 0.02 -1.85 -6.40
CA LEU A 231 1.37 -1.35 -6.67
C LEU A 231 2.23 -1.56 -5.42
N LEU A 232 3.31 -2.35 -5.52
CA LEU A 232 4.26 -2.51 -4.42
C LEU A 232 5.28 -1.38 -4.41
N VAL A 233 5.62 -0.89 -3.22
CA VAL A 233 6.66 0.12 -3.02
C VAL A 233 7.69 -0.37 -2.03
N GLY A 234 8.93 -0.52 -2.50
CA GLY A 234 10.06 -0.91 -1.67
C GLY A 234 11.06 0.21 -1.45
N VAL A 235 11.61 0.31 -0.22
CA VAL A 235 12.62 1.31 0.12
C VAL A 235 13.88 0.67 0.68
N ILE A 236 14.94 0.66 -0.14
CA ILE A 236 16.26 0.14 0.24
C ILE A 236 16.94 1.15 1.16
N THR A 237 17.21 0.77 2.40
CA THR A 237 17.98 1.56 3.36
C THR A 237 19.42 1.08 3.45
N GLY A 238 20.30 1.90 4.04
CA GLY A 238 21.74 1.60 4.12
C GLY A 238 22.11 0.30 4.85
N ASP A 239 21.20 -0.22 5.67
CA ASP A 239 21.42 -1.41 6.50
C ASP A 239 21.01 -2.72 5.79
N SER A 240 20.41 -2.66 4.60
CA SER A 240 19.92 -3.82 3.86
C SER A 240 20.83 -4.18 2.70
N THR A 241 21.20 -5.46 2.57
CA THR A 241 21.84 -5.96 1.35
C THR A 241 20.82 -6.01 0.20
N PRO A 242 21.26 -5.83 -1.06
CA PRO A 242 20.34 -5.91 -2.22
C PRO A 242 19.57 -7.23 -2.29
N GLN A 243 20.22 -8.35 -1.97
CA GLN A 243 19.59 -9.66 -1.97
C GLN A 243 18.48 -9.76 -0.92
N ARG A 244 18.78 -9.37 0.33
CA ARG A 244 17.79 -9.38 1.42
C ARG A 244 16.57 -8.51 1.10
N PHE A 245 16.80 -7.38 0.44
CA PHE A 245 15.73 -6.49 0.00
C PHE A 245 14.83 -7.15 -1.08
N GLN A 246 15.44 -7.81 -2.07
CA GLN A 246 14.69 -8.51 -3.12
C GLN A 246 13.89 -9.69 -2.54
N ASP A 247 14.49 -10.47 -1.63
CA ASP A 247 13.80 -11.56 -0.93
C ASP A 247 12.59 -11.03 -0.14
N GLY A 248 12.74 -9.89 0.55
CA GLY A 248 11.66 -9.23 1.28
C GLY A 248 10.52 -8.73 0.39
N LEU A 249 10.84 -8.18 -0.80
CA LEU A 249 9.82 -7.78 -1.77
C LEU A 249 9.10 -8.97 -2.39
N ALA A 250 9.82 -10.05 -2.70
CA ALA A 250 9.23 -11.29 -3.19
C ALA A 250 8.29 -11.91 -2.15
N GLU A 251 8.67 -11.86 -0.86
CA GLU A 251 7.79 -12.30 0.23
C GLU A 251 6.55 -11.40 0.33
N LEU A 252 6.70 -10.06 0.25
CA LEU A 252 5.57 -9.14 0.28
C LEU A 252 4.61 -9.37 -0.89
N ALA A 253 5.11 -9.67 -2.08
CA ALA A 253 4.28 -10.02 -3.23
C ALA A 253 3.43 -11.28 -2.96
N ARG A 254 4.02 -12.31 -2.33
CA ARG A 254 3.28 -13.52 -1.92
C ARG A 254 2.27 -13.23 -0.79
N LEU A 255 2.57 -12.30 0.12
CA LEU A 255 1.61 -11.86 1.14
C LEU A 255 0.39 -11.20 0.49
N VAL A 256 0.62 -10.30 -0.46
CA VAL A 256 -0.46 -9.64 -1.22
C VAL A 256 -1.32 -10.65 -1.97
N ASP A 257 -0.71 -11.61 -2.68
CA ASP A 257 -1.41 -12.69 -3.37
C ASP A 257 -2.24 -13.54 -2.39
N THR A 258 -1.66 -13.89 -1.24
CA THR A 258 -2.36 -14.62 -0.17
C THR A 258 -3.53 -13.84 0.42
N ALA A 259 -3.45 -12.52 0.48
CA ALA A 259 -4.55 -11.63 0.89
C ALA A 259 -5.65 -11.50 -0.16
N GLY A 260 -5.43 -11.98 -1.39
CA GLY A 260 -6.35 -11.89 -2.52
C GLY A 260 -6.11 -10.67 -3.41
N GLY A 261 -4.96 -10.01 -3.30
CA GLY A 261 -4.54 -8.92 -4.17
C GLY A 261 -3.67 -9.39 -5.34
N GLN A 262 -3.67 -8.67 -6.44
CA GLN A 262 -2.81 -8.90 -7.59
C GLN A 262 -1.75 -7.80 -7.68
N VAL A 263 -0.47 -8.19 -7.66
CA VAL A 263 0.63 -7.23 -7.86
C VAL A 263 0.79 -6.94 -9.34
N LEU A 264 0.56 -5.68 -9.72
CA LEU A 264 0.70 -5.22 -11.11
C LEU A 264 2.10 -4.70 -11.41
N GLN A 265 2.69 -3.96 -10.47
CA GLN A 265 4.01 -3.36 -10.65
C GLN A 265 4.71 -3.16 -9.30
N THR A 266 6.03 -3.11 -9.32
CA THR A 266 6.87 -2.80 -8.16
C THR A 266 7.71 -1.57 -8.43
N VAL A 267 7.65 -0.58 -7.52
CA VAL A 267 8.46 0.64 -7.55
C VAL A 267 9.45 0.61 -6.40
N GLN A 268 10.71 0.93 -6.67
CA GLN A 268 11.77 0.88 -5.68
C GLN A 268 12.47 2.23 -5.55
N GLN A 269 12.95 2.55 -4.33
CA GLN A 269 13.81 3.69 -4.09
C GLN A 269 14.93 3.34 -3.11
N LYS A 270 16.17 3.69 -3.47
CA LYS A 270 17.31 3.62 -2.55
C LYS A 270 17.45 4.93 -1.78
N ARG A 271 17.48 4.85 -0.45
CA ARG A 271 17.69 6.01 0.43
C ARG A 271 18.52 5.62 1.65
N PRO A 272 19.41 6.48 2.14
CA PRO A 272 20.13 6.23 3.38
C PRO A 272 19.19 6.08 4.59
N ARG A 273 18.14 6.91 4.64
CA ARG A 273 17.09 6.88 5.67
C ARG A 273 15.71 7.16 5.05
N PRO A 274 14.64 6.56 5.56
CA PRO A 274 13.28 6.88 5.13
C PRO A 274 12.96 8.36 5.33
N HIS A 275 12.16 8.93 4.41
CA HIS A 275 11.73 10.32 4.57
C HIS A 275 10.71 10.41 5.73
N PRO A 276 10.84 11.37 6.67
CA PRO A 276 9.99 11.41 7.87
C PRO A 276 8.50 11.51 7.58
N GLN A 277 8.09 12.21 6.52
CA GLN A 277 6.69 12.49 6.21
C GLN A 277 6.07 11.51 5.22
N THR A 278 6.85 10.90 4.32
CA THR A 278 6.35 10.13 3.17
C THR A 278 7.14 8.85 2.89
N VAL A 279 8.13 8.52 3.73
CA VAL A 279 9.05 7.37 3.58
C VAL A 279 9.95 7.50 2.34
N VAL A 280 9.38 7.82 1.19
CA VAL A 280 10.06 8.09 -0.09
C VAL A 280 10.21 9.59 -0.34
N GLY A 281 11.08 9.99 -1.26
CA GLY A 281 11.22 11.39 -1.65
C GLY A 281 10.00 11.91 -2.41
N GLU A 282 9.79 13.23 -2.41
CA GLU A 282 8.63 13.88 -3.04
C GLU A 282 8.49 13.52 -4.54
N GLY A 283 9.60 13.54 -5.31
CA GLY A 283 9.58 13.11 -6.72
C GLY A 283 9.17 11.65 -6.89
N LYS A 284 9.57 10.75 -5.95
CA LYS A 284 9.15 9.35 -5.99
C LYS A 284 7.68 9.17 -5.62
N VAL A 285 7.10 10.00 -4.75
CA VAL A 285 5.65 10.00 -4.48
C VAL A 285 4.86 10.25 -5.76
N GLN A 286 5.34 11.20 -6.58
CA GLN A 286 4.69 11.51 -7.86
C GLN A 286 4.84 10.37 -8.88
N GLU A 287 6.03 9.77 -8.95
CA GLU A 287 6.27 8.59 -9.78
C GLU A 287 5.36 7.42 -9.38
N ILE A 288 5.19 7.18 -8.06
CA ILE A 288 4.26 6.16 -7.54
C ILE A 288 2.82 6.49 -7.93
N ALA A 289 2.40 7.77 -7.80
CA ALA A 289 1.05 8.19 -8.17
C ALA A 289 0.78 7.98 -9.66
N LEU A 290 1.75 8.34 -10.51
CA LEU A 290 1.66 8.14 -11.96
C LEU A 290 1.66 6.66 -12.32
N ALA A 291 2.60 5.87 -11.78
CA ALA A 291 2.67 4.43 -12.02
C ALA A 291 1.37 3.73 -11.62
N ALA A 292 0.82 4.07 -10.45
CA ALA A 292 -0.44 3.49 -9.98
C ALA A 292 -1.62 3.80 -10.91
N GLN A 293 -1.66 5.02 -11.46
CA GLN A 293 -2.69 5.39 -12.46
C GLN A 293 -2.49 4.66 -13.79
N THR A 294 -1.26 4.54 -14.23
CA THR A 294 -0.89 3.88 -15.49
C THR A 294 -1.30 2.41 -15.47
N VAL A 295 -0.98 1.67 -14.40
CA VAL A 295 -1.34 0.25 -14.27
C VAL A 295 -2.75 0.03 -13.73
N GLY A 296 -3.48 1.09 -13.40
CA GLY A 296 -4.83 0.99 -12.83
C GLY A 296 -4.87 0.39 -11.42
N ALA A 297 -3.83 0.57 -10.60
CA ALA A 297 -3.80 0.09 -9.24
C ALA A 297 -4.81 0.85 -8.36
N ASN A 298 -5.51 0.13 -7.48
CA ASN A 298 -6.45 0.69 -6.50
C ASN A 298 -5.90 0.66 -5.06
N LEU A 299 -4.76 0.00 -4.86
CA LEU A 299 -4.10 -0.16 -3.57
C LEU A 299 -2.58 -0.01 -3.73
N ILE A 300 -1.93 0.68 -2.79
CA ILE A 300 -0.48 0.79 -2.72
C ILE A 300 0.00 0.12 -1.45
N VAL A 301 0.97 -0.79 -1.56
CA VAL A 301 1.52 -1.54 -0.43
C VAL A 301 3.00 -1.22 -0.26
N PHE A 302 3.38 -0.76 0.94
CA PHE A 302 4.78 -0.50 1.30
C PHE A 302 5.42 -1.70 2.00
N ASP A 303 6.71 -1.89 1.76
CA ASP A 303 7.54 -2.99 2.30
C ASP A 303 7.83 -2.90 3.80
N ARG A 304 7.46 -1.80 4.44
CA ARG A 304 7.76 -1.49 5.85
C ARG A 304 6.55 -0.89 6.55
N GLU A 305 6.60 -0.90 7.89
CA GLU A 305 5.59 -0.25 8.70
C GLU A 305 5.59 1.27 8.47
N LEU A 306 4.38 1.83 8.35
CA LEU A 306 4.13 3.25 8.16
C LEU A 306 3.52 3.87 9.41
N SER A 307 4.00 5.03 9.81
CA SER A 307 3.29 5.81 10.83
C SER A 307 1.94 6.33 10.29
N PRO A 308 0.96 6.58 11.17
CA PRO A 308 -0.35 7.13 10.76
C PRO A 308 -0.26 8.44 9.98
N ALA A 309 0.75 9.27 10.30
CA ALA A 309 1.01 10.52 9.60
C ALA A 309 1.55 10.28 8.18
N GLN A 310 2.43 9.28 8.00
CA GLN A 310 2.97 8.91 6.70
C GLN A 310 1.88 8.36 5.78
N VAL A 311 1.04 7.45 6.27
CA VAL A 311 -0.11 6.92 5.51
C VAL A 311 -0.98 8.07 5.03
N ARG A 312 -1.39 8.96 5.93
CA ARG A 312 -2.23 10.11 5.58
C ARG A 312 -1.57 11.03 4.54
N ASN A 313 -0.28 11.35 4.70
CA ASN A 313 0.42 12.23 3.78
C ASN A 313 0.54 11.61 2.39
N LEU A 314 0.81 10.31 2.32
CA LEU A 314 0.88 9.55 1.07
C LEU A 314 -0.49 9.49 0.40
N GLU A 315 -1.56 9.13 1.12
CA GLU A 315 -2.93 9.08 0.59
C GLU A 315 -3.39 10.45 0.06
N ILE A 316 -3.05 11.56 0.75
CA ILE A 316 -3.38 12.91 0.29
C ILE A 316 -2.67 13.24 -1.02
N GLN A 317 -1.39 12.85 -1.17
CA GLN A 317 -0.58 13.20 -2.35
C GLN A 317 -0.86 12.27 -3.53
N ILE A 318 -1.06 10.98 -3.28
CA ILE A 318 -1.26 9.96 -4.31
C ILE A 318 -2.73 9.83 -4.69
N GLY A 319 -3.64 9.96 -3.71
CA GLY A 319 -5.08 9.83 -3.89
C GLY A 319 -5.58 8.38 -3.95
N ILE A 320 -4.76 7.40 -3.65
CA ILE A 320 -5.09 5.98 -3.59
C ILE A 320 -4.84 5.50 -2.17
N ARG A 321 -5.60 4.50 -1.72
CA ARG A 321 -5.41 3.86 -0.42
C ARG A 321 -3.98 3.34 -0.30
N VAL A 322 -3.35 3.63 0.83
CA VAL A 322 -2.00 3.19 1.17
C VAL A 322 -2.07 2.31 2.39
N VAL A 323 -1.49 1.14 2.28
CA VAL A 323 -1.34 0.16 3.37
C VAL A 323 0.13 -0.22 3.51
N ASP A 324 0.47 -0.80 4.62
CA ASP A 324 1.80 -1.33 4.86
C ASP A 324 1.78 -2.86 5.04
N ARG A 325 2.95 -3.45 5.16
CA ARG A 325 3.12 -4.89 5.36
C ARG A 325 2.31 -5.42 6.54
N THR A 326 2.22 -4.66 7.63
CA THR A 326 1.48 -5.04 8.84
C THR A 326 -0.01 -5.17 8.57
N GLU A 327 -0.60 -4.22 7.84
CA GLU A 327 -2.03 -4.25 7.48
C GLU A 327 -2.35 -5.45 6.57
N VAL A 328 -1.48 -5.76 5.58
CA VAL A 328 -1.64 -6.94 4.71
C VAL A 328 -1.64 -8.24 5.53
N ILE A 329 -0.73 -8.37 6.49
CA ILE A 329 -0.66 -9.55 7.35
C ILE A 329 -1.90 -9.68 8.24
N LEU A 330 -2.37 -8.57 8.81
CA LEU A 330 -3.61 -8.54 9.60
C LEU A 330 -4.84 -8.94 8.77
N ASP A 331 -4.89 -8.54 7.50
CA ASP A 331 -5.97 -8.94 6.60
C ASP A 331 -5.94 -10.45 6.29
N ILE A 332 -4.75 -11.03 6.06
CA ILE A 332 -4.58 -12.48 5.92
C ILE A 332 -5.07 -13.21 7.19
N PHE A 333 -4.70 -12.69 8.37
CA PHE A 333 -5.11 -13.29 9.64
C PHE A 333 -6.63 -13.23 9.84
N ALA A 334 -7.26 -12.12 9.48
CA ALA A 334 -8.72 -12.00 9.56
C ALA A 334 -9.45 -13.03 8.69
N GLN A 335 -8.88 -13.35 7.52
CA GLN A 335 -9.42 -14.36 6.62
C GLN A 335 -9.18 -15.80 7.14
N ARG A 336 -8.05 -16.05 7.86
CA ARG A 336 -7.61 -17.38 8.28
C ARG A 336 -8.04 -17.76 9.69
N ALA A 337 -8.44 -16.82 10.55
CA ALA A 337 -8.90 -17.09 11.89
C ALA A 337 -10.16 -17.99 11.88
N GLY A 338 -9.98 -19.27 12.17
CA GLY A 338 -11.05 -20.26 12.21
C GLY A 338 -11.72 -20.36 13.58
N THR A 339 -10.92 -20.27 14.66
CA THR A 339 -11.41 -20.40 16.04
C THR A 339 -11.97 -19.07 16.57
N GLY A 340 -12.90 -19.15 17.55
CA GLY A 340 -13.38 -17.96 18.24
C GLY A 340 -12.26 -17.20 18.95
N ALA A 341 -11.24 -17.91 19.48
CA ALA A 341 -10.09 -17.29 20.13
C ALA A 341 -9.20 -16.55 19.12
N GLY A 342 -8.88 -17.17 17.98
CA GLY A 342 -8.13 -16.53 16.90
C GLY A 342 -8.82 -15.27 16.37
N LYS A 343 -10.13 -15.34 16.13
CA LYS A 343 -10.93 -14.19 15.68
C LYS A 343 -10.86 -13.01 16.66
N LEU A 344 -10.98 -13.27 17.96
CA LEU A 344 -10.89 -12.22 18.99
C LEU A 344 -9.51 -11.58 19.05
N GLN A 345 -8.44 -12.37 18.91
CA GLN A 345 -7.06 -11.85 18.90
C GLN A 345 -6.77 -11.01 17.66
N VAL A 346 -7.20 -11.48 16.49
CA VAL A 346 -7.04 -10.73 15.24
C VAL A 346 -7.85 -9.44 15.24
N GLU A 347 -9.12 -9.48 15.71
CA GLU A 347 -9.94 -8.28 15.84
C GLU A 347 -9.29 -7.27 16.80
N LEU A 348 -8.74 -7.73 17.92
CA LEU A 348 -8.03 -6.87 18.86
C LEU A 348 -6.83 -6.19 18.18
N ALA A 349 -5.95 -6.97 17.53
CA ALA A 349 -4.78 -6.44 16.85
C ALA A 349 -5.14 -5.45 15.72
N GLN A 350 -6.16 -5.76 14.92
CA GLN A 350 -6.66 -4.86 13.89
C GLN A 350 -7.16 -3.53 14.47
N LEU A 351 -7.93 -3.56 15.55
CA LEU A 351 -8.45 -2.36 16.17
C LEU A 351 -7.35 -1.52 16.84
N GLU A 352 -6.38 -2.14 17.50
CA GLU A 352 -5.22 -1.45 18.09
C GLU A 352 -4.35 -0.81 17.01
N TYR A 353 -4.13 -1.49 15.89
CA TYR A 353 -3.40 -0.98 14.74
C TYR A 353 -4.14 0.16 14.02
N MET A 354 -5.45 0.07 13.89
CA MET A 354 -6.29 1.07 13.21
C MET A 354 -6.56 2.32 14.07
N LEU A 355 -6.65 2.18 15.39
CA LEU A 355 -7.03 3.27 16.32
C LEU A 355 -6.20 4.54 16.14
N PRO A 356 -4.84 4.51 16.08
CA PRO A 356 -4.04 5.71 15.85
C PRO A 356 -4.21 6.26 14.42
N ARG A 357 -4.59 5.42 13.44
CA ARG A 357 -4.79 5.80 12.03
C ARG A 357 -6.12 6.51 11.76
N LEU A 358 -7.10 6.35 12.64
CA LEU A 358 -8.40 7.05 12.56
C LEU A 358 -8.30 8.56 12.81
N THR A 359 -7.30 9.03 13.53
CA THR A 359 -7.15 10.45 13.91
C THR A 359 -6.87 11.42 12.76
N GLY A 360 -6.66 10.93 11.53
CA GLY A 360 -6.37 11.75 10.34
C GLY A 360 -7.52 11.91 9.34
N ARG A 361 -8.43 10.94 9.28
CA ARG A 361 -9.53 10.93 8.28
C ARG A 361 -10.62 11.97 8.53
N GLY A 362 -10.75 12.46 9.76
CA GLY A 362 -11.80 13.45 10.13
C GLY A 362 -11.49 14.89 9.78
N GLN A 363 -10.25 15.27 9.56
CA GLN A 363 -9.93 16.66 9.18
C GLN A 363 -10.37 17.01 7.75
N ALA A 364 -10.43 16.04 6.85
CA ALA A 364 -10.97 16.26 5.51
C ALA A 364 -12.51 16.45 5.55
N MET A 365 -13.21 15.76 6.45
CA MET A 365 -14.65 15.91 6.64
C MET A 365 -15.02 17.14 7.51
N SER A 366 -14.18 17.52 8.48
CA SER A 366 -14.47 18.64 9.40
C SER A 366 -14.21 20.02 8.77
N ARG A 367 -13.36 20.12 7.75
CA ARG A 367 -13.15 21.39 6.99
C ARG A 367 -14.39 21.84 6.22
N LEU A 368 -15.37 20.97 6.02
CA LEU A 368 -16.67 21.31 5.39
C LEU A 368 -17.66 21.98 6.35
N GLY A 369 -17.37 22.11 7.66
CA GLY A 369 -18.40 22.55 8.62
C GLY A 369 -17.96 23.39 9.83
N GLY A 370 -16.70 23.77 10.03
CA GLY A 370 -16.25 24.40 11.27
C GLY A 370 -15.59 25.77 11.10
N GLY A 371 -16.20 26.84 11.64
CA GLY A 371 -15.51 28.11 11.93
C GLY A 371 -14.73 28.01 13.24
N ILE A 372 -13.79 28.95 13.48
CA ILE A 372 -13.00 29.04 14.71
C ILE A 372 -13.96 29.10 15.93
N GLY A 373 -13.88 28.11 16.84
CA GLY A 373 -14.64 28.07 18.09
C GLY A 373 -15.90 27.22 18.12
N THR A 374 -16.33 26.60 17.01
CA THR A 374 -17.48 25.66 17.00
C THR A 374 -17.01 24.23 16.72
N ARG A 375 -17.23 23.31 17.69
CA ARG A 375 -17.10 21.87 17.46
C ARG A 375 -18.12 21.47 16.39
N GLY A 376 -17.63 21.15 15.19
CA GLY A 376 -18.50 20.69 14.09
C GLY A 376 -19.00 19.27 14.34
N PRO A 377 -20.15 18.87 13.73
CA PRO A 377 -20.73 17.53 13.88
C PRO A 377 -19.78 16.40 13.42
N GLY A 378 -18.73 16.70 12.61
CA GLY A 378 -17.71 15.73 12.20
C GLY A 378 -16.70 15.38 13.28
N GLU A 379 -16.29 16.30 14.15
CA GLU A 379 -15.39 16.03 15.28
C GLU A 379 -16.09 15.16 16.33
N THR A 380 -17.36 15.41 16.62
CA THR A 380 -18.15 14.59 17.56
C THR A 380 -18.35 13.17 17.03
N LYS A 381 -18.52 12.96 15.73
CA LYS A 381 -18.69 11.63 15.14
C LYS A 381 -17.41 10.80 15.26
N LEU A 382 -16.25 11.38 14.89
CA LEU A 382 -14.94 10.72 15.04
C LEU A 382 -14.59 10.41 16.49
N GLU A 383 -14.85 11.35 17.39
CA GLU A 383 -14.59 11.12 18.81
C GLU A 383 -15.50 10.02 19.37
N THR A 384 -16.74 9.96 18.90
CA THR A 384 -17.69 8.89 19.26
C THR A 384 -17.23 7.54 18.71
N GLU A 385 -16.79 7.48 17.45
CA GLU A 385 -16.22 6.27 16.82
C GLU A 385 -14.96 5.82 17.57
N ARG A 386 -14.03 6.73 17.85
CA ARG A 386 -12.82 6.43 18.62
C ARG A 386 -13.13 5.86 20.01
N ARG A 387 -14.08 6.45 20.73
CA ARG A 387 -14.52 5.96 22.04
C ARG A 387 -15.18 4.59 21.95
N SER A 388 -15.95 4.35 20.89
CA SER A 388 -16.56 3.03 20.63
C SER A 388 -15.49 1.97 20.42
N ILE A 389 -14.47 2.26 19.58
CA ILE A 389 -13.36 1.35 19.32
C ILE A 389 -12.53 1.11 20.58
N GLN A 390 -12.23 2.14 21.36
CA GLN A 390 -11.50 1.98 22.63
C GLN A 390 -12.26 1.07 23.62
N ARG A 391 -13.59 1.20 23.72
CA ARG A 391 -14.41 0.30 24.56
C ARG A 391 -14.38 -1.12 24.00
N ARG A 392 -14.40 -1.29 22.68
CA ARG A 392 -14.31 -2.62 22.06
C ARG A 392 -12.96 -3.27 22.33
N ILE A 393 -11.85 -2.53 22.21
CA ILE A 393 -10.49 -2.98 22.56
C ILE A 393 -10.45 -3.45 24.02
N ALA A 394 -10.90 -2.63 24.96
CA ALA A 394 -10.89 -2.99 26.39
C ALA A 394 -11.69 -4.27 26.68
N ARG A 395 -12.83 -4.44 26.02
CA ARG A 395 -13.64 -5.66 26.14
C ARG A 395 -12.92 -6.88 25.57
N LEU A 396 -12.35 -6.75 24.35
CA LEU A 396 -11.61 -7.83 23.69
C LEU A 396 -10.39 -8.26 24.52
N GLN A 397 -9.65 -7.30 25.09
CA GLN A 397 -8.53 -7.61 25.99
C GLN A 397 -8.97 -8.45 27.20
N GLN A 398 -10.13 -8.14 27.80
CA GLN A 398 -10.67 -8.96 28.89
C GLN A 398 -11.03 -10.37 28.44
N GLU A 399 -11.68 -10.50 27.28
CA GLU A 399 -12.05 -11.81 26.70
C GLU A 399 -10.80 -12.64 26.37
N VAL A 400 -9.76 -12.04 25.76
CA VAL A 400 -8.47 -12.69 25.48
C VAL A 400 -7.78 -13.15 26.77
N ASN A 401 -7.72 -12.31 27.80
CA ASN A 401 -7.12 -12.67 29.09
C ASN A 401 -7.84 -13.85 29.75
N GLN A 402 -9.17 -13.92 29.66
CA GLN A 402 -9.95 -15.06 30.17
C GLN A 402 -9.63 -16.36 29.42
N LEU A 403 -9.47 -16.29 28.09
CA LEU A 403 -9.08 -17.43 27.27
C LEU A 403 -7.66 -17.93 27.62
N GLN A 404 -6.72 -17.02 27.85
CA GLN A 404 -5.36 -17.35 28.30
C GLN A 404 -5.38 -18.06 29.66
N ALA A 405 -6.11 -17.53 30.63
CA ALA A 405 -6.25 -18.17 31.94
C ALA A 405 -6.91 -19.57 31.84
N HIS A 406 -7.81 -19.79 30.88
CA HIS A 406 -8.39 -21.11 30.65
C HIS A 406 -7.37 -22.08 30.04
N ARG A 407 -6.59 -21.64 29.04
CA ARG A 407 -5.51 -22.44 28.41
C ARG A 407 -4.45 -22.82 29.45
N SER A 408 -3.99 -21.90 30.30
CA SER A 408 -3.03 -22.19 31.36
C SER A 408 -3.54 -23.28 32.33
N ARG A 409 -4.81 -23.27 32.70
CA ARG A 409 -5.39 -24.33 33.53
C ARG A 409 -5.41 -25.70 32.85
N LEU A 410 -5.70 -25.75 31.57
CA LEU A 410 -5.68 -27.00 30.80
C LEU A 410 -4.25 -27.56 30.66
N ARG A 411 -3.25 -26.67 30.52
CA ARG A 411 -1.83 -27.04 30.44
C ARG A 411 -1.32 -27.61 31.77
N ASN A 412 -1.60 -26.95 32.87
CA ASN A 412 -1.23 -27.46 34.19
C ASN A 412 -1.77 -28.89 34.45
N ARG A 413 -2.96 -29.20 33.92
CA ARG A 413 -3.48 -30.57 33.95
C ARG A 413 -2.62 -31.56 33.12
N ARG A 414 -2.19 -31.15 31.89
CA ARG A 414 -1.35 -31.98 31.02
C ARG A 414 0.03 -32.26 31.63
N GLN A 415 0.64 -31.24 32.27
CA GLN A 415 1.92 -31.39 33.00
C GLN A 415 1.81 -32.41 34.15
N HIS A 416 0.67 -32.47 34.82
CA HIS A 416 0.43 -33.49 35.86
C HIS A 416 0.23 -34.91 35.31
N GLU A 417 -0.03 -35.06 34.01
CA GLU A 417 -0.21 -36.36 33.33
C GLU A 417 1.07 -36.85 32.65
N ASP A 418 2.22 -36.18 32.81
CA ASP A 418 3.56 -36.52 32.22
C ASP A 418 3.55 -36.78 30.70
N VAL A 419 2.68 -36.07 29.95
CA VAL A 419 2.62 -36.16 28.49
C VAL A 419 3.49 -35.08 27.84
N PRO A 420 4.67 -35.45 27.28
CA PRO A 420 5.56 -34.45 26.68
C PRO A 420 4.95 -33.78 25.46
N SER A 421 5.35 -32.52 25.24
CA SER A 421 4.86 -31.66 24.19
C SER A 421 5.98 -31.17 23.26
N VAL A 422 5.71 -31.19 21.95
CA VAL A 422 6.61 -30.69 20.91
C VAL A 422 5.89 -29.60 20.08
N ALA A 423 6.46 -28.42 19.95
CA ALA A 423 5.96 -27.42 19.03
C ALA A 423 6.74 -27.44 17.70
N ILE A 424 6.01 -27.48 16.58
CA ILE A 424 6.62 -27.34 15.25
C ILE A 424 6.73 -25.83 14.95
N VAL A 425 7.95 -25.34 14.86
CA VAL A 425 8.27 -23.96 14.50
C VAL A 425 8.95 -23.92 13.14
N GLY A 426 8.89 -22.79 12.46
CA GLY A 426 9.56 -22.61 11.18
C GLY A 426 8.89 -21.55 10.34
N TYR A 427 9.52 -21.22 9.24
CA TYR A 427 9.06 -20.17 8.34
C TYR A 427 7.69 -20.49 7.73
N THR A 428 6.97 -19.46 7.24
CA THR A 428 5.74 -19.68 6.45
C THR A 428 6.03 -20.59 5.26
N ASN A 429 5.10 -21.47 4.95
CA ASN A 429 5.22 -22.44 3.85
C ASN A 429 6.38 -23.47 3.97
N ALA A 430 6.99 -23.65 5.15
CA ALA A 430 7.99 -24.71 5.37
C ALA A 430 7.39 -26.14 5.36
N GLY A 431 6.07 -26.26 5.37
CA GLY A 431 5.35 -27.54 5.34
C GLY A 431 4.97 -28.08 6.73
N LYS A 432 4.84 -27.22 7.75
CA LYS A 432 4.50 -27.59 9.14
C LYS A 432 3.19 -28.36 9.25
N SER A 433 2.12 -27.83 8.68
CA SER A 433 0.79 -28.46 8.70
C SER A 433 0.76 -29.76 7.88
N THR A 434 1.51 -29.81 6.77
CA THR A 434 1.68 -31.05 5.99
C THR A 434 2.37 -32.13 6.82
N LEU A 435 3.45 -31.75 7.52
CA LEU A 435 4.18 -32.65 8.40
C LEU A 435 3.28 -33.17 9.53
N LEU A 436 2.53 -32.29 10.20
CA LEU A 436 1.59 -32.67 11.24
C LEU A 436 0.58 -33.72 10.72
N ASN A 437 -0.01 -33.48 9.53
CA ASN A 437 -0.98 -34.38 8.92
C ASN A 437 -0.41 -35.76 8.66
N VAL A 438 0.80 -35.84 8.08
CA VAL A 438 1.44 -37.10 7.74
C VAL A 438 1.88 -37.87 8.99
N LEU A 439 2.36 -37.19 10.04
CA LEU A 439 2.78 -37.83 11.28
C LEU A 439 1.60 -38.36 12.09
N THR A 440 0.43 -37.71 12.04
CA THR A 440 -0.73 -37.99 12.92
C THR A 440 -1.94 -38.56 12.20
N ASN A 441 -1.86 -38.77 10.88
CA ASN A 441 -2.99 -39.16 10.02
C ASN A 441 -4.19 -38.19 10.17
N ALA A 442 -3.92 -36.91 10.39
CA ALA A 442 -4.93 -35.88 10.55
C ALA A 442 -5.26 -35.24 9.19
N ALA A 443 -6.42 -34.56 9.12
CA ALA A 443 -6.85 -33.77 7.93
C ALA A 443 -6.88 -32.29 8.28
N VAL A 444 -5.74 -31.70 8.63
CA VAL A 444 -5.59 -30.26 8.81
C VAL A 444 -5.47 -29.59 7.44
N TYR A 445 -6.08 -28.44 7.27
CA TYR A 445 -5.99 -27.67 6.02
C TYR A 445 -4.53 -27.35 5.68
N THR A 446 -4.14 -27.68 4.46
CA THR A 446 -2.81 -27.37 3.91
C THR A 446 -2.98 -26.65 2.57
N ALA A 447 -2.28 -25.54 2.38
CA ALA A 447 -2.25 -24.79 1.13
C ALA A 447 -0.84 -24.26 0.86
N ASP A 448 -0.49 -24.08 -0.41
CA ASP A 448 0.76 -23.43 -0.83
C ASP A 448 0.60 -21.89 -0.73
N GLN A 449 0.19 -21.43 0.44
CA GLN A 449 -0.06 -20.03 0.77
C GLN A 449 0.61 -19.68 2.10
N LEU A 450 0.99 -18.41 2.26
CA LEU A 450 1.56 -17.95 3.52
C LEU A 450 0.48 -17.94 4.61
N PHE A 451 0.86 -18.26 5.84
CA PHE A 451 -0.06 -18.35 6.99
C PHE A 451 -1.28 -19.27 6.77
N ALA A 452 -1.07 -20.44 6.14
CA ALA A 452 -2.13 -21.44 5.99
C ALA A 452 -2.73 -21.87 7.34
N THR A 453 -1.91 -21.90 8.41
CA THR A 453 -2.32 -22.15 9.80
C THR A 453 -2.14 -20.88 10.63
N LEU A 454 -3.21 -20.37 11.22
CA LEU A 454 -3.18 -19.27 12.20
C LEU A 454 -3.46 -19.78 13.62
N ASP A 455 -4.46 -20.65 13.77
CA ASP A 455 -4.79 -21.25 15.05
C ASP A 455 -3.89 -22.47 15.33
N PRO A 456 -3.18 -22.53 16.47
CA PRO A 456 -2.37 -23.70 16.82
C PRO A 456 -3.21 -24.97 16.81
N THR A 457 -2.73 -26.00 16.14
CA THR A 457 -3.42 -27.29 16.03
C THR A 457 -2.61 -28.36 16.74
N THR A 458 -3.14 -28.86 17.83
CA THR A 458 -2.51 -29.87 18.68
C THR A 458 -3.05 -31.26 18.37
N ARG A 459 -2.16 -32.26 18.22
CA ARG A 459 -2.49 -33.68 17.96
C ARG A 459 -1.64 -34.61 18.81
N ARG A 460 -2.18 -35.78 19.10
CA ARG A 460 -1.45 -36.86 19.75
C ARG A 460 -0.63 -37.63 18.71
N LEU A 461 0.63 -37.86 19.01
CA LEU A 461 1.56 -38.63 18.21
C LEU A 461 2.14 -39.77 19.06
N VAL A 462 2.21 -40.95 18.51
CA VAL A 462 2.89 -42.10 19.15
C VAL A 462 4.26 -42.24 18.52
N ILE A 463 5.30 -42.24 19.35
CA ILE A 463 6.70 -42.43 18.97
C ILE A 463 7.29 -43.57 19.79
N PRO A 464 8.36 -44.23 19.32
CA PRO A 464 9.08 -45.18 20.15
C PRO A 464 9.76 -44.47 21.33
N ASP A 465 9.76 -45.04 22.51
CA ASP A 465 10.55 -44.54 23.62
C ASP A 465 12.05 -44.70 23.33
N ALA A 466 12.87 -43.72 23.71
CA ALA A 466 14.30 -43.71 23.37
C ALA A 466 15.12 -44.83 24.05
N VAL A 467 14.66 -45.36 25.18
CA VAL A 467 15.35 -46.39 25.99
C VAL A 467 14.69 -47.76 25.85
N THR A 468 13.37 -47.81 25.99
CA THR A 468 12.62 -49.07 26.04
C THR A 468 12.12 -49.52 24.67
N SER A 469 12.12 -48.63 23.68
CA SER A 469 11.49 -48.80 22.37
C SER A 469 9.98 -49.07 22.43
N GLU A 470 9.36 -48.98 23.61
CA GLU A 470 7.91 -49.09 23.75
C GLU A 470 7.19 -47.87 23.20
N PRO A 471 5.94 -47.97 22.76
CA PRO A 471 5.19 -46.85 22.24
C PRO A 471 4.89 -45.82 23.34
N ARG A 472 5.43 -44.61 23.20
CA ARG A 472 5.17 -43.45 24.07
C ARG A 472 4.28 -42.44 23.36
N SER A 473 3.29 -41.92 24.07
CA SER A 473 2.43 -40.85 23.55
C SER A 473 3.03 -39.49 23.86
N ILE A 474 3.08 -38.65 22.86
CA ILE A 474 3.44 -37.22 22.96
C ILE A 474 2.36 -36.37 22.33
N VAL A 475 2.42 -35.08 22.61
CA VAL A 475 1.59 -34.06 21.98
C VAL A 475 2.45 -33.26 21.02
N ILE A 476 2.01 -33.13 19.76
CA ILE A 476 2.66 -32.29 18.75
C ILE A 476 1.72 -31.18 18.32
N THR A 477 2.23 -29.94 18.27
CA THR A 477 1.45 -28.75 17.95
C THR A 477 2.02 -28.05 16.71
N ASP A 478 1.18 -27.88 15.69
CA ASP A 478 1.48 -27.00 14.56
C ASP A 478 1.27 -25.53 14.96
N THR A 479 2.23 -24.69 14.66
CA THR A 479 2.20 -23.26 15.01
C THR A 479 2.13 -22.37 13.78
N VAL A 480 1.79 -21.10 13.98
CA VAL A 480 1.83 -20.10 12.90
C VAL A 480 3.24 -20.01 12.32
N GLY A 481 3.33 -19.85 11.00
CA GLY A 481 4.62 -19.67 10.33
C GLY A 481 5.24 -18.33 10.64
N PHE A 482 6.55 -18.31 10.89
CA PHE A 482 7.32 -17.08 11.00
C PHE A 482 7.56 -16.45 9.63
N ILE A 483 7.79 -15.14 9.63
CA ILE A 483 8.14 -14.32 8.46
C ILE A 483 9.38 -13.49 8.77
N HIS A 484 9.97 -12.93 7.72
CA HIS A 484 11.06 -11.97 7.88
C HIS A 484 10.53 -10.70 8.59
N GLU A 485 11.08 -10.38 9.76
CA GLU A 485 10.69 -9.22 10.58
C GLU A 485 9.19 -9.23 10.97
N LEU A 486 8.88 -9.85 12.09
CA LEU A 486 7.53 -9.80 12.66
C LEU A 486 7.24 -8.37 13.17
N PRO A 487 6.24 -7.66 12.63
CA PRO A 487 5.91 -6.33 13.11
C PRO A 487 5.54 -6.34 14.60
N PRO A 488 6.03 -5.39 15.41
CA PRO A 488 5.72 -5.33 16.85
C PRO A 488 4.21 -5.35 17.16
N ALA A 489 3.41 -4.70 16.31
CA ALA A 489 1.95 -4.68 16.44
C ALA A 489 1.30 -6.07 16.30
N LEU A 490 1.99 -7.03 15.69
CA LEU A 490 1.49 -8.40 15.52
C LEU A 490 1.92 -9.34 16.65
N VAL A 491 2.90 -8.97 17.48
CA VAL A 491 3.40 -9.82 18.58
C VAL A 491 2.26 -10.21 19.52
N ASP A 492 1.36 -9.29 19.84
CA ASP A 492 0.20 -9.58 20.70
C ASP A 492 -0.82 -10.50 20.02
N ALA A 493 -1.03 -10.37 18.70
CA ALA A 493 -1.85 -11.31 17.93
C ALA A 493 -1.25 -12.71 17.87
N PHE A 494 0.09 -12.80 17.84
CA PHE A 494 0.84 -14.05 17.87
C PHE A 494 1.04 -14.63 19.28
N ARG A 495 0.72 -13.89 20.34
CA ARG A 495 1.00 -14.28 21.72
C ARG A 495 0.55 -15.71 22.05
N ALA A 496 -0.67 -16.08 21.65
CA ALA A 496 -1.19 -17.44 21.88
C ALA A 496 -0.36 -18.54 21.18
N THR A 497 0.18 -18.21 20.03
CA THR A 497 1.07 -19.13 19.28
C THR A 497 2.45 -19.18 19.89
N LEU A 498 2.96 -18.01 20.31
CA LEU A 498 4.25 -17.93 21.00
C LEU A 498 4.21 -18.62 22.37
N GLU A 499 3.08 -18.57 23.08
CA GLU A 499 2.87 -19.33 24.31
C GLU A 499 3.00 -20.86 24.10
N GLU A 500 2.46 -21.41 23.01
CA GLU A 500 2.61 -22.84 22.70
C GLU A 500 4.09 -23.22 22.38
N VAL A 501 4.88 -22.28 21.85
CA VAL A 501 6.32 -22.47 21.59
C VAL A 501 7.15 -22.38 22.86
N THR A 502 6.88 -21.39 23.73
CA THR A 502 7.65 -21.19 24.97
C THR A 502 7.36 -22.24 26.04
N GLU A 503 6.20 -22.88 25.97
CA GLU A 503 5.75 -23.86 26.96
C GLU A 503 5.88 -25.32 26.49
N ALA A 504 6.37 -25.53 25.24
CA ALA A 504 6.68 -26.87 24.74
C ALA A 504 7.97 -27.40 25.38
N ASP A 505 7.98 -28.70 25.73
CA ASP A 505 9.16 -29.36 26.29
C ASP A 505 10.30 -29.42 25.26
N ALA A 506 9.98 -29.48 23.96
CA ALA A 506 10.96 -29.45 22.88
C ALA A 506 10.41 -28.74 21.62
N LEU A 507 11.31 -28.27 20.76
CA LEU A 507 10.99 -27.65 19.49
C LEU A 507 11.42 -28.49 18.30
N LEU A 508 10.57 -28.56 17.28
CA LEU A 508 10.92 -29.07 15.95
C LEU A 508 11.00 -27.87 14.98
N HIS A 509 12.21 -27.42 14.67
CA HIS A 509 12.44 -26.33 13.71
C HIS A 509 12.45 -26.87 12.30
N LEU A 510 11.35 -26.68 11.57
CA LEU A 510 11.16 -27.13 10.19
C LEU A 510 11.62 -26.06 9.20
N VAL A 511 12.52 -26.42 8.29
CA VAL A 511 13.13 -25.54 7.30
C VAL A 511 12.82 -26.06 5.89
N ASP A 512 12.39 -25.19 5.00
CA ASP A 512 12.24 -25.49 3.57
C ASP A 512 13.61 -25.41 2.88
N LEU A 513 14.24 -26.55 2.61
CA LEU A 513 15.55 -26.62 1.97
C LEU A 513 15.50 -26.19 0.49
N SER A 514 14.34 -26.30 -0.15
CA SER A 514 14.17 -25.89 -1.55
C SER A 514 14.13 -24.37 -1.76
N HIS A 515 14.03 -23.59 -0.68
CA HIS A 515 14.01 -22.15 -0.77
C HIS A 515 15.43 -21.56 -0.83
N PRO A 516 15.77 -20.70 -1.83
CA PRO A 516 17.13 -20.18 -1.97
C PRO A 516 17.65 -19.42 -0.73
N ALA A 517 16.75 -18.79 0.04
CA ALA A 517 17.09 -18.02 1.24
C ALA A 517 16.95 -18.84 2.55
N TRP A 518 17.05 -20.17 2.53
CA TRP A 518 16.85 -21.02 3.72
C TRP A 518 17.76 -20.67 4.90
N HIS A 519 19.00 -20.28 4.65
CA HIS A 519 19.90 -19.77 5.70
C HIS A 519 19.36 -18.52 6.40
N SER A 520 18.79 -17.59 5.62
CA SER A 520 18.20 -16.37 6.16
C SER A 520 16.94 -16.66 6.96
N GLN A 521 16.14 -17.63 6.50
CA GLN A 521 14.94 -18.08 7.20
C GLN A 521 15.28 -18.71 8.56
N ILE A 522 16.30 -19.58 8.62
CA ILE A 522 16.80 -20.13 9.90
C ILE A 522 17.18 -19.00 10.86
N ARG A 523 18.02 -18.06 10.39
CA ARG A 523 18.45 -16.93 11.23
C ARG A 523 17.28 -16.09 11.73
N SER A 524 16.28 -15.82 10.90
CA SER A 524 15.09 -15.04 11.28
C SER A 524 14.28 -15.76 12.36
N VAL A 525 14.05 -17.06 12.21
CA VAL A 525 13.33 -17.85 13.23
C VAL A 525 14.11 -17.90 14.54
N MET A 526 15.41 -18.13 14.49
CA MET A 526 16.26 -18.18 15.69
C MET A 526 16.33 -16.82 16.40
N ALA A 527 16.37 -15.71 15.65
CA ALA A 527 16.34 -14.37 16.23
C ALA A 527 15.02 -14.11 16.98
N ILE A 528 13.89 -14.46 16.38
CA ILE A 528 12.57 -14.32 17.03
C ILE A 528 12.48 -15.18 18.29
N LEU A 529 12.97 -16.44 18.24
CA LEU A 529 13.01 -17.31 19.41
C LEU A 529 13.90 -16.77 20.53
N ALA A 530 15.01 -16.12 20.19
CA ALA A 530 15.93 -15.51 21.16
C ALA A 530 15.36 -14.25 21.84
N GLU A 531 14.42 -13.54 21.19
CA GLU A 531 13.74 -12.38 21.76
C GLU A 531 12.58 -12.75 22.70
N MET A 532 12.24 -14.05 22.81
CA MET A 532 11.16 -14.50 23.69
C MET A 532 11.53 -14.35 25.16
N PRO A 533 10.55 -14.01 26.04
CA PRO A 533 10.79 -13.80 27.47
C PRO A 533 11.16 -15.09 28.24
N VAL A 534 10.91 -16.24 27.66
CA VAL A 534 11.21 -17.56 28.21
C VAL A 534 12.11 -18.30 27.23
N THR A 535 13.19 -18.91 27.71
CA THR A 535 14.06 -19.75 26.89
C THR A 535 13.29 -20.98 26.45
N PRO A 536 13.10 -21.19 25.14
CA PRO A 536 12.44 -22.38 24.64
C PRO A 536 13.22 -23.66 24.98
N GLY A 537 12.52 -24.79 25.02
CA GLY A 537 13.15 -26.10 25.19
C GLY A 537 14.15 -26.43 24.07
N PRO A 538 14.87 -27.59 24.18
CA PRO A 538 15.84 -28.00 23.16
C PRO A 538 15.18 -28.13 21.78
N ALA A 539 15.91 -27.77 20.72
CA ALA A 539 15.39 -27.70 19.36
C ALA A 539 16.07 -28.77 18.47
N LEU A 540 15.26 -29.47 17.67
CA LEU A 540 15.72 -30.32 16.56
C LEU A 540 15.44 -29.60 15.24
N VAL A 541 16.47 -29.42 14.40
CA VAL A 541 16.30 -28.88 13.03
C VAL A 541 15.94 -30.05 12.09
N ALA A 542 14.88 -29.83 11.28
CA ALA A 542 14.50 -30.72 10.21
C ALA A 542 14.38 -29.97 8.89
N PHE A 543 15.15 -30.42 7.90
CA PHE A 543 15.07 -29.90 6.53
C PHE A 543 14.00 -30.65 5.76
N ASN A 544 12.99 -29.94 5.30
CA ASN A 544 11.88 -30.48 4.52
C ASN A 544 12.03 -30.15 3.03
N LYS A 545 11.24 -30.82 2.21
CA LYS A 545 11.19 -30.69 0.74
C LYS A 545 12.50 -31.13 0.05
N ILE A 546 13.19 -32.12 0.61
CA ILE A 546 14.42 -32.68 0.01
C ILE A 546 14.21 -33.28 -1.38
N ASP A 547 12.97 -33.60 -1.73
CA ASP A 547 12.54 -34.06 -3.05
C ASP A 547 12.59 -32.95 -4.14
N ARG A 548 12.82 -31.72 -3.76
CA ARG A 548 12.84 -30.55 -4.65
C ARG A 548 14.20 -29.87 -4.74
N VAL A 549 15.24 -30.44 -4.15
CA VAL A 549 16.59 -29.87 -4.11
C VAL A 549 17.59 -30.69 -4.90
N ASP A 550 18.63 -30.04 -5.40
CA ASP A 550 19.77 -30.71 -6.01
C ASP A 550 20.70 -31.37 -4.99
N GLY A 551 21.59 -32.23 -5.47
CA GLY A 551 22.54 -32.94 -4.62
C GLY A 551 23.54 -32.04 -3.89
N ASP A 552 23.91 -30.93 -4.51
CA ASP A 552 24.91 -29.97 -3.95
C ASP A 552 24.32 -29.21 -2.75
N THR A 553 23.09 -28.72 -2.90
CA THR A 553 22.35 -28.06 -1.79
C THR A 553 22.11 -29.02 -0.62
N LEU A 554 21.78 -30.28 -0.92
CA LEU A 554 21.58 -31.30 0.11
C LEU A 554 22.89 -31.61 0.83
N ALA A 555 24.01 -31.76 0.10
CA ALA A 555 25.34 -32.04 0.68
C ALA A 555 25.80 -30.86 1.57
N LEU A 556 25.62 -29.62 1.13
CA LEU A 556 25.92 -28.43 1.91
C LEU A 556 25.12 -28.38 3.22
N ALA A 557 23.83 -28.66 3.17
CA ALA A 557 22.98 -28.67 4.37
C ALA A 557 23.40 -29.81 5.35
N HIS A 558 23.82 -30.95 4.84
CA HIS A 558 24.37 -32.02 5.67
C HIS A 558 25.69 -31.64 6.36
N GLU A 559 26.57 -30.93 5.65
CA GLU A 559 27.84 -30.47 6.19
C GLU A 559 27.65 -29.42 7.28
N GLU A 560 26.79 -28.39 7.03
CA GLU A 560 26.53 -27.31 7.98
C GLU A 560 25.69 -27.77 9.20
N PHE A 561 24.77 -28.71 9.01
CA PHE A 561 23.85 -29.18 10.05
C PHE A 561 23.90 -30.72 10.23
N PRO A 562 25.00 -31.27 10.72
CA PRO A 562 25.16 -32.74 10.80
C PRO A 562 24.18 -33.44 11.77
N GLN A 563 23.58 -32.68 12.69
CA GLN A 563 22.57 -33.18 13.63
C GLN A 563 21.14 -33.08 13.14
N ALA A 564 20.91 -32.42 12.00
CA ALA A 564 19.57 -32.24 11.46
C ALA A 564 18.99 -33.51 10.85
N VAL A 565 17.67 -33.55 10.71
CA VAL A 565 16.95 -34.60 10.01
C VAL A 565 16.50 -34.08 8.64
N PHE A 566 16.61 -34.91 7.61
CA PHE A 566 16.26 -34.57 6.24
C PHE A 566 15.02 -35.35 5.82
N ILE A 567 13.95 -34.64 5.46
CA ILE A 567 12.63 -35.21 5.18
C ILE A 567 11.98 -34.64 3.92
N SER A 568 11.05 -35.42 3.37
CA SER A 568 9.99 -34.89 2.51
C SER A 568 8.65 -35.26 3.13
N ALA A 569 7.99 -34.28 3.72
CA ALA A 569 6.67 -34.48 4.31
C ALA A 569 5.63 -34.85 3.24
N ALA A 570 5.73 -34.31 2.03
CA ALA A 570 4.83 -34.66 0.93
C ALA A 570 4.94 -36.10 0.46
N ASN A 571 6.17 -36.63 0.42
CA ASN A 571 6.48 -37.97 -0.06
C ASN A 571 6.70 -39.00 1.08
N ALA A 572 6.45 -38.60 2.33
CA ALA A 572 6.64 -39.39 3.54
C ALA A 572 8.08 -39.97 3.69
N LEU A 573 9.12 -39.29 3.17
CA LEU A 573 10.51 -39.70 3.26
C LEU A 573 11.14 -39.20 4.57
N GLY A 574 12.00 -40.03 5.20
CA GLY A 574 12.76 -39.68 6.40
C GLY A 574 11.95 -39.57 7.70
N LEU A 575 10.65 -39.87 7.69
CA LEU A 575 9.76 -39.69 8.85
C LEU A 575 10.08 -40.64 10.01
N GLU A 576 10.54 -41.84 9.72
CA GLU A 576 10.91 -42.78 10.77
C GLU A 576 12.16 -42.29 11.54
N THR A 577 13.16 -41.82 10.82
CA THR A 577 14.33 -41.14 11.42
C THR A 577 13.90 -39.92 12.25
N LEU A 578 12.94 -39.15 11.77
CA LEU A 578 12.41 -38.03 12.52
C LEU A 578 11.75 -38.47 13.83
N ARG A 579 10.94 -39.52 13.82
CA ARG A 579 10.30 -40.07 15.03
C ARG A 579 11.33 -40.54 16.06
N GLN A 580 12.39 -41.23 15.62
CA GLN A 580 13.47 -41.66 16.50
C GLN A 580 14.24 -40.48 17.11
N ARG A 581 14.54 -39.46 16.32
CA ARG A 581 15.24 -38.25 16.80
C ARG A 581 14.37 -37.41 17.75
N LEU A 582 13.06 -37.34 17.50
CA LEU A 582 12.10 -36.71 18.43
C LEU A 582 12.04 -37.46 19.77
N ALA A 583 12.08 -38.81 19.75
CA ALA A 583 12.11 -39.62 20.96
C ALA A 583 13.36 -39.32 21.81
N GLN A 584 14.55 -39.25 21.16
CA GLN A 584 15.79 -38.84 21.82
C GLN A 584 15.72 -37.43 22.41
N LEU A 585 15.23 -36.47 21.64
CA LEU A 585 15.09 -35.06 22.06
C LEU A 585 14.22 -34.94 23.32
N ILE A 586 13.07 -35.60 23.33
CA ILE A 586 12.14 -35.58 24.45
C ILE A 586 12.72 -36.29 25.69
N HIS A 587 13.47 -37.37 25.49
CA HIS A 587 14.13 -38.07 26.59
C HIS A 587 15.10 -37.09 27.32
N TYR A 588 15.88 -36.30 26.58
CA TYR A 588 16.77 -35.30 27.17
C TYR A 588 16.02 -34.13 27.80
N ALA A 589 14.88 -33.70 27.22
CA ALA A 589 14.11 -32.57 27.71
C ALA A 589 13.36 -32.86 29.03
N VAL A 590 12.98 -34.11 29.27
CA VAL A 590 12.14 -34.52 30.41
C VAL A 590 12.95 -35.29 31.47
N ALA A 591 14.23 -35.65 31.18
CA ALA A 591 15.09 -36.26 32.19
C ALA A 591 15.30 -35.28 33.35
N PRO A 592 15.06 -35.68 34.62
CA PRO A 592 15.39 -34.85 35.76
C PRO A 592 16.91 -34.62 35.84
N GLU A 593 17.35 -33.38 36.06
CA GLU A 593 18.72 -33.00 36.38
C GLU A 593 19.26 -33.80 37.60
#